data_e202e9796d6a4fc037ad27c9bda8419c
#
_entry.id   e202e9796d6a4fc037ad27c9bda8419c
#
_cell.length_a   1.000
_cell.length_b   1.000
_cell.length_c   1.000
_cell.angle_alpha   90.00
_cell.angle_beta   90.00
_cell.angle_gamma   90.00
#
_symmetry.space_group_name_H-M   'P 1'
#
loop_
_entity.id
_entity.type
_entity.pdbx_description
1 polymer ?
#
loop_
_entity_poly.entity_id
_entity_poly.type
_entity_poly.pdbx_seq_one_letter_code
_entity_poly.pdbx_strand_id
1 'polypeptide(L)'
;MTTFLFIIFVLAVLALIFYVLMRVFFSGEIEAAMERDPAASNYAEIVFTYAGLHALACHKAAHKLRELSVPLFPRILSQLGRGMTGIEIHPGATIGKGLFIDHGMGVIVGETAVIGDNVTMFQGVTLGGTGKEKGKRHPTIKDNVVIGAGAKVLGNIVVGNNVLIGANAVVIRDVPDDSTVVGVPGRVAKKRGQRIPGGINLDHTALPDPIQQALERLQHEIDHIEDELGEYHEGQDKKEKS
;
A
#
# COMPACT_ATOMS: atom_id res chain seq x y z
N MET A 1 37.24 -33.35 -3.61
CA MET A 1 36.89 -32.87 -2.22
C MET A 1 37.35 -31.44 -2.00
N THR A 2 38.61 -31.08 -2.29
CA THR A 2 39.14 -29.71 -2.09
C THR A 2 38.41 -28.62 -2.91
N THR A 3 38.13 -28.88 -4.21
CA THR A 3 37.41 -27.94 -5.08
C THR A 3 35.96 -27.66 -4.60
N PHE A 4 35.27 -28.69 -4.14
CA PHE A 4 33.91 -28.59 -3.61
C PHE A 4 33.86 -27.73 -2.33
N LEU A 5 34.75 -27.97 -1.38
CA LEU A 5 34.90 -27.18 -0.16
C LEU A 5 35.27 -25.74 -0.46
N PHE A 6 36.12 -25.50 -1.45
CA PHE A 6 36.46 -24.15 -1.90
C PHE A 6 35.24 -23.38 -2.46
N ILE A 7 34.42 -24.05 -3.31
CA ILE A 7 33.20 -23.46 -3.86
C ILE A 7 32.22 -23.07 -2.70
N ILE A 8 32.01 -23.99 -1.74
CA ILE A 8 31.14 -23.70 -0.58
C ILE A 8 31.67 -22.50 0.20
N PHE A 9 32.98 -22.46 0.44
CA PHE A 9 33.60 -21.33 1.15
C PHE A 9 33.39 -20.01 0.41
N VAL A 10 33.59 -19.97 -0.91
CA VAL A 10 33.34 -18.77 -1.73
C VAL A 10 31.88 -18.33 -1.67
N LEU A 11 30.94 -19.27 -1.79
CA LEU A 11 29.50 -18.98 -1.70
C LEU A 11 29.12 -18.44 -0.32
N ALA A 12 29.68 -19.00 0.76
CA ALA A 12 29.44 -18.52 2.10
C ALA A 12 29.98 -17.08 2.31
N VAL A 13 31.16 -16.77 1.78
CA VAL A 13 31.73 -15.42 1.83
C VAL A 13 30.88 -14.44 1.04
N LEU A 14 30.43 -14.81 -0.18
CA LEU A 14 29.54 -13.96 -0.97
C LEU A 14 28.20 -13.71 -0.28
N ALA A 15 27.61 -14.73 0.33
CA ALA A 15 26.39 -14.61 1.11
C ALA A 15 26.57 -13.68 2.31
N LEU A 16 27.69 -13.78 3.02
CA LEU A 16 28.03 -12.90 4.13
C LEU A 16 28.19 -11.43 3.66
N ILE A 17 28.89 -11.21 2.56
CA ILE A 17 29.06 -9.88 1.99
C ILE A 17 27.70 -9.31 1.60
N PHE A 18 26.86 -10.10 0.90
CA PHE A 18 25.49 -9.69 0.55
C PHE A 18 24.68 -9.32 1.79
N TYR A 19 24.69 -10.17 2.83
CA TYR A 19 23.99 -9.90 4.10
C TYR A 19 24.43 -8.57 4.72
N VAL A 20 25.75 -8.34 4.82
CA VAL A 20 26.30 -7.11 5.41
C VAL A 20 25.90 -5.89 4.59
N LEU A 21 26.01 -5.96 3.25
CA LEU A 21 25.60 -4.85 2.39
C LEU A 21 24.11 -4.54 2.54
N MET A 22 23.25 -5.55 2.54
CA MET A 22 21.81 -5.36 2.74
C MET A 22 21.51 -4.74 4.11
N ARG A 23 22.16 -5.19 5.18
CA ARG A 23 22.02 -4.61 6.54
C ARG A 23 22.47 -3.14 6.61
N VAL A 24 23.49 -2.76 5.86
CA VAL A 24 24.01 -1.38 5.84
C VAL A 24 23.10 -0.46 5.02
N PHE A 25 22.69 -0.89 3.81
CA PHE A 25 21.98 -0.01 2.88
C PHE A 25 20.45 -0.02 3.03
N PHE A 26 19.90 -1.02 3.70
CA PHE A 26 18.45 -1.25 3.85
C PHE A 26 18.04 -1.50 5.29
N SER A 27 18.75 -0.94 6.27
CA SER A 27 18.46 -1.14 7.69
C SER A 27 17.02 -0.73 8.03
N GLY A 28 16.53 0.41 7.52
CA GLY A 28 15.18 0.89 7.78
C GLY A 28 14.08 -0.03 7.23
N GLU A 29 14.26 -0.54 6.02
CA GLU A 29 13.33 -1.48 5.39
C GLU A 29 13.34 -2.86 6.08
N ILE A 30 14.51 -3.31 6.54
CA ILE A 30 14.66 -4.57 7.28
C ILE A 30 14.04 -4.47 8.68
N GLU A 31 14.25 -3.36 9.39
CA GLU A 31 13.58 -3.12 10.67
C GLU A 31 12.06 -2.99 10.50
N ALA A 32 11.61 -2.30 9.44
CA ALA A 32 10.19 -2.20 9.13
C ALA A 32 9.54 -3.57 8.87
N ALA A 33 10.23 -4.47 8.17
CA ALA A 33 9.77 -5.85 7.97
C ALA A 33 9.74 -6.63 9.30
N MET A 34 10.80 -6.53 10.10
CA MET A 34 10.89 -7.22 11.39
C MET A 34 9.82 -6.77 12.39
N GLU A 35 9.44 -5.48 12.35
CA GLU A 35 8.42 -4.91 13.23
C GLU A 35 6.99 -5.23 12.78
N ARG A 36 6.75 -5.26 11.45
CA ARG A 36 5.39 -5.29 10.88
C ARG A 36 4.94 -6.65 10.40
N ASP A 37 5.87 -7.58 10.17
CA ASP A 37 5.53 -8.96 9.79
C ASP A 37 5.63 -9.88 11.00
N PRO A 38 4.48 -10.37 11.53
CA PRO A 38 4.49 -11.31 12.65
C PRO A 38 5.18 -12.65 12.33
N ALA A 39 5.34 -12.99 11.04
CA ALA A 39 6.01 -14.21 10.61
C ALA A 39 7.55 -14.07 10.54
N ALA A 40 8.07 -12.84 10.58
CA ALA A 40 9.51 -12.60 10.52
C ALA A 40 10.22 -13.14 11.76
N SER A 41 11.08 -14.14 11.59
CA SER A 41 11.76 -14.79 12.72
C SER A 41 13.15 -14.21 13.01
N ASN A 42 13.85 -13.72 11.98
CA ASN A 42 15.20 -13.14 12.12
C ASN A 42 15.59 -12.30 10.89
N TYR A 43 16.60 -11.45 11.06
CA TYR A 43 17.11 -10.58 10.01
C TYR A 43 17.68 -11.30 8.79
N ALA A 44 18.28 -12.49 8.97
CA ALA A 44 18.82 -13.25 7.84
C ALA A 44 17.70 -13.75 6.93
N GLU A 45 16.60 -14.22 7.50
CA GLU A 45 15.42 -14.60 6.74
C GLU A 45 14.93 -13.44 5.86
N ILE A 46 14.75 -12.25 6.45
CA ILE A 46 14.31 -11.05 5.71
C ILE A 46 15.28 -10.75 4.57
N VAL A 47 16.58 -10.74 4.84
CA VAL A 47 17.61 -10.40 3.84
C VAL A 47 17.62 -11.38 2.68
N PHE A 48 17.44 -12.68 2.93
CA PHE A 48 17.60 -13.70 1.88
C PHE A 48 16.28 -14.10 1.20
N THR A 49 15.11 -13.83 1.82
CA THR A 49 13.85 -14.38 1.31
C THR A 49 12.78 -13.35 0.97
N TYR A 50 12.86 -12.10 1.49
CA TYR A 50 11.80 -11.13 1.26
C TYR A 50 11.90 -10.46 -0.10
N ALA A 51 10.95 -10.81 -0.98
CA ALA A 51 10.88 -10.29 -2.34
C ALA A 51 10.77 -8.76 -2.39
N GLY A 52 10.04 -8.15 -1.45
CA GLY A 52 9.90 -6.70 -1.33
C GLY A 52 11.24 -6.00 -1.13
N LEU A 53 12.10 -6.53 -0.25
CA LEU A 53 13.43 -5.99 -0.01
C LEU A 53 14.34 -6.11 -1.24
N HIS A 54 14.28 -7.24 -1.96
CA HIS A 54 15.05 -7.44 -3.18
C HIS A 54 14.60 -6.51 -4.31
N ALA A 55 13.28 -6.28 -4.45
CA ALA A 55 12.73 -5.32 -5.41
C ALA A 55 13.20 -3.89 -5.13
N LEU A 56 13.25 -3.49 -3.85
CA LEU A 56 13.77 -2.19 -3.42
C LEU A 56 15.27 -2.05 -3.72
N ALA A 57 16.05 -3.12 -3.55
CA ALA A 57 17.47 -3.12 -3.89
C ALA A 57 17.68 -2.91 -5.40
N CYS A 58 16.94 -3.64 -6.24
CA CYS A 58 16.96 -3.43 -7.69
C CYS A 58 16.51 -2.01 -8.07
N HIS A 59 15.45 -1.50 -7.44
CA HIS A 59 14.97 -0.16 -7.68
C HIS A 59 16.00 0.90 -7.31
N LYS A 60 16.61 0.84 -6.12
CA LYS A 60 17.61 1.83 -5.65
C LYS A 60 18.80 1.91 -6.63
N ALA A 61 19.27 0.76 -7.11
CA ALA A 61 20.32 0.71 -8.14
C ALA A 61 19.85 1.28 -9.48
N ALA A 62 18.66 0.91 -9.95
CA ALA A 62 18.07 1.41 -11.20
C ALA A 62 17.79 2.92 -11.13
N HIS A 63 17.29 3.43 -10.01
CA HIS A 63 17.05 4.85 -9.77
C HIS A 63 18.35 5.64 -9.85
N LYS A 64 19.41 5.15 -9.20
CA LYS A 64 20.73 5.79 -9.24
C LYS A 64 21.32 5.86 -10.64
N LEU A 65 21.19 4.79 -11.42
CA LEU A 65 21.61 4.80 -12.84
C LEU A 65 20.79 5.80 -13.68
N ARG A 66 19.49 5.95 -13.37
CA ARG A 66 18.64 6.94 -14.02
C ARG A 66 19.07 8.37 -13.67
N GLU A 67 19.37 8.67 -12.42
CA GLU A 67 19.92 9.97 -12.00
C GLU A 67 21.23 10.32 -12.73
N LEU A 68 22.06 9.33 -12.97
CA LEU A 68 23.30 9.47 -13.77
C LEU A 68 23.03 9.53 -15.28
N SER A 69 21.76 9.61 -15.71
CA SER A 69 21.33 9.66 -17.11
C SER A 69 21.82 8.48 -17.96
N VAL A 70 22.06 7.32 -17.34
CA VAL A 70 22.43 6.10 -18.08
C VAL A 70 21.21 5.63 -18.89
N PRO A 71 21.30 5.50 -20.21
CA PRO A 71 20.18 5.09 -21.03
C PRO A 71 19.92 3.59 -20.91
N LEU A 72 18.67 3.15 -21.05
CA LEU A 72 18.20 1.76 -21.15
C LEU A 72 18.46 0.90 -19.91
N PHE A 73 19.66 0.86 -19.35
CA PHE A 73 20.04 -0.01 -18.23
C PHE A 73 19.13 0.11 -16.99
N PRO A 74 18.68 1.31 -16.57
CA PRO A 74 17.72 1.43 -15.46
C PRO A 74 16.44 0.61 -15.71
N ARG A 75 15.93 0.62 -16.94
CA ARG A 75 14.72 -0.15 -17.31
C ARG A 75 14.99 -1.64 -17.38
N ILE A 76 16.13 -2.06 -17.90
CA ILE A 76 16.54 -3.48 -17.92
C ILE A 76 16.61 -3.99 -16.48
N LEU A 77 17.29 -3.28 -15.57
CA LEU A 77 17.43 -3.69 -14.17
C LEU A 77 16.07 -3.75 -13.46
N SER A 78 15.18 -2.77 -13.71
CA SER A 78 13.81 -2.81 -13.20
C SER A 78 13.04 -4.05 -13.69
N GLN A 79 13.16 -4.44 -14.96
CA GLN A 79 12.48 -5.62 -15.49
C GLN A 79 13.10 -6.93 -14.98
N LEU A 80 14.39 -6.99 -14.75
CA LEU A 80 15.04 -8.13 -14.09
C LEU A 80 14.52 -8.26 -12.65
N GLY A 81 14.47 -7.15 -11.90
CA GLY A 81 13.89 -7.13 -10.55
C GLY A 81 12.44 -7.63 -10.54
N ARG A 82 11.61 -7.17 -11.49
CA ARG A 82 10.23 -7.67 -11.66
C ARG A 82 10.19 -9.17 -11.94
N GLY A 83 11.05 -9.66 -12.84
CA GLY A 83 11.11 -11.09 -13.17
C GLY A 83 11.48 -11.96 -11.97
N MET A 84 12.36 -11.47 -11.08
CA MET A 84 12.82 -12.18 -9.89
C MET A 84 11.82 -12.13 -8.72
N THR A 85 11.12 -11.01 -8.55
CA THR A 85 10.34 -10.71 -7.34
C THR A 85 8.83 -10.66 -7.57
N GLY A 86 8.38 -10.57 -8.82
CA GLY A 86 6.97 -10.29 -9.15
C GLY A 86 6.52 -8.86 -8.87
N ILE A 87 7.45 -7.95 -8.48
CA ILE A 87 7.20 -6.57 -8.10
C ILE A 87 7.79 -5.64 -9.17
N GLU A 88 6.97 -4.77 -9.75
CA GLU A 88 7.43 -3.74 -10.69
C GLU A 88 7.56 -2.39 -10.00
N ILE A 89 8.79 -1.87 -9.92
CA ILE A 89 9.03 -0.49 -9.49
C ILE A 89 9.76 0.25 -10.61
N HIS A 90 9.11 1.30 -11.14
CA HIS A 90 9.74 2.10 -12.21
C HIS A 90 10.96 2.85 -11.67
N PRO A 91 12.09 2.92 -12.40
CA PRO A 91 13.30 3.63 -11.95
C PRO A 91 13.10 5.11 -11.65
N GLY A 92 12.03 5.72 -12.16
CA GLY A 92 11.69 7.12 -11.91
C GLY A 92 10.90 7.36 -10.64
N ALA A 93 10.40 6.34 -9.96
CA ALA A 93 9.68 6.50 -8.71
C ALA A 93 10.61 7.03 -7.61
N THR A 94 10.08 7.86 -6.72
CA THR A 94 10.77 8.34 -5.53
C THR A 94 10.23 7.61 -4.31
N ILE A 95 11.11 7.03 -3.50
CA ILE A 95 10.74 6.21 -2.35
C ILE A 95 11.50 6.67 -1.11
N GLY A 96 10.76 6.95 -0.05
CA GLY A 96 11.27 7.29 1.28
C GLY A 96 11.82 6.08 2.04
N LYS A 97 12.01 6.22 3.34
CA LYS A 97 12.60 5.21 4.21
C LYS A 97 11.55 4.28 4.81
N GLY A 98 11.94 3.04 5.13
CA GLY A 98 11.09 2.10 5.85
C GLY A 98 9.87 1.64 5.05
N LEU A 99 9.95 1.63 3.71
CA LEU A 99 8.94 1.00 2.88
C LEU A 99 8.97 -0.51 3.09
N PHE A 100 7.84 -1.07 3.50
CA PHE A 100 7.64 -2.51 3.63
C PHE A 100 6.64 -3.00 2.57
N ILE A 101 7.06 -3.95 1.74
CA ILE A 101 6.21 -4.62 0.75
C ILE A 101 6.05 -6.07 1.19
N ASP A 102 4.88 -6.37 1.76
CA ASP A 102 4.52 -7.69 2.24
C ASP A 102 3.96 -8.56 1.11
N HIS A 103 4.40 -9.81 1.01
CA HIS A 103 4.15 -10.75 -0.10
C HIS A 103 4.59 -10.22 -1.46
N GLY A 104 4.14 -9.08 -1.87
CA GLY A 104 4.60 -8.25 -2.97
C GLY A 104 4.18 -8.66 -4.38
N MET A 105 3.78 -9.90 -4.64
CA MET A 105 3.43 -10.36 -5.99
C MET A 105 2.39 -9.44 -6.65
N GLY A 106 2.70 -8.93 -7.84
CA GLY A 106 1.80 -8.05 -8.61
C GLY A 106 1.73 -6.60 -8.12
N VAL A 107 2.61 -6.18 -7.21
CA VAL A 107 2.78 -4.76 -6.87
C VAL A 107 3.35 -4.01 -8.07
N ILE A 108 2.75 -2.86 -8.40
CA ILE A 108 3.19 -1.98 -9.50
C ILE A 108 3.32 -0.55 -8.99
N VAL A 109 4.51 0.02 -9.11
CA VAL A 109 4.81 1.42 -8.79
C VAL A 109 5.24 2.17 -10.05
N GLY A 110 4.41 3.11 -10.50
CA GLY A 110 4.61 3.84 -11.75
C GLY A 110 5.68 4.93 -11.68
N GLU A 111 6.05 5.45 -12.84
CA GLU A 111 7.22 6.33 -13.07
C GLU A 111 7.29 7.56 -12.16
N THR A 112 6.18 8.26 -12.00
CA THR A 112 6.13 9.54 -11.26
C THR A 112 5.49 9.37 -9.88
N ALA A 113 5.39 8.13 -9.37
CA ALA A 113 4.93 7.88 -8.03
C ALA A 113 5.94 8.43 -7.00
N VAL A 114 5.40 8.99 -5.93
CA VAL A 114 6.17 9.44 -4.77
C VAL A 114 5.62 8.69 -3.56
N ILE A 115 6.50 8.04 -2.81
CA ILE A 115 6.17 7.28 -1.61
C ILE A 115 6.99 7.87 -0.47
N GLY A 116 6.31 8.28 0.60
CA GLY A 116 6.91 8.81 1.82
C GLY A 116 7.54 7.76 2.71
N ASP A 117 7.74 8.10 3.95
CA ASP A 117 8.37 7.24 4.94
C ASP A 117 7.36 6.30 5.62
N ASN A 118 7.85 5.12 6.04
CA ASN A 118 7.07 4.14 6.80
C ASN A 118 5.77 3.66 6.11
N VAL A 119 5.77 3.54 4.81
CA VAL A 119 4.64 3.01 4.04
C VAL A 119 4.66 1.48 4.05
N THR A 120 3.48 0.87 4.16
CA THR A 120 3.29 -0.58 4.00
C THR A 120 2.39 -0.85 2.80
N MET A 121 2.80 -1.77 1.93
CA MET A 121 2.00 -2.22 0.79
C MET A 121 1.91 -3.74 0.77
N PHE A 122 0.73 -4.26 0.47
CA PHE A 122 0.50 -5.68 0.28
C PHE A 122 0.50 -6.06 -1.21
N GLN A 123 0.46 -7.37 -1.50
CA GLN A 123 0.43 -7.91 -2.85
C GLN A 123 -0.67 -7.26 -3.70
N GLY A 124 -0.42 -7.14 -5.00
CA GLY A 124 -1.38 -6.64 -5.99
C GLY A 124 -1.68 -5.15 -5.93
N VAL A 125 -1.04 -4.38 -5.04
CA VAL A 125 -1.18 -2.92 -4.98
C VAL A 125 -0.67 -2.29 -6.28
N THR A 126 -1.41 -1.30 -6.79
CA THR A 126 -1.00 -0.52 -7.97
C THR A 126 -1.00 0.97 -7.66
N LEU A 127 0.14 1.61 -7.80
CA LEU A 127 0.29 3.06 -7.84
C LEU A 127 0.38 3.47 -9.32
N GLY A 128 -0.78 3.64 -9.95
CA GLY A 128 -0.94 3.78 -11.40
C GLY A 128 -1.16 5.21 -11.87
N GLY A 129 -0.80 5.46 -13.12
CA GLY A 129 -1.11 6.72 -13.80
C GLY A 129 -2.45 6.65 -14.52
N THR A 130 -3.03 7.83 -14.80
CA THR A 130 -4.20 7.98 -15.64
C THR A 130 -3.88 8.91 -16.83
N GLY A 131 -4.52 8.67 -17.99
CA GLY A 131 -4.32 9.50 -19.17
C GLY A 131 -3.01 9.24 -19.94
N LYS A 132 -2.73 10.12 -20.92
CA LYS A 132 -1.58 10.05 -21.84
C LYS A 132 -0.52 11.13 -21.56
N GLU A 133 -0.66 11.88 -20.48
CA GLU A 133 0.22 12.99 -20.15
C GLU A 133 1.62 12.49 -19.73
N LYS A 134 2.65 13.21 -20.16
CA LYS A 134 4.05 12.87 -19.82
C LYS A 134 4.50 13.38 -18.46
N GLY A 135 3.73 14.22 -17.79
CA GLY A 135 4.07 14.82 -16.50
C GLY A 135 3.78 13.92 -15.30
N LYS A 136 3.59 14.55 -14.14
CA LYS A 136 3.16 13.90 -12.90
C LYS A 136 1.76 13.31 -13.14
N ARG A 137 1.67 11.97 -13.13
CA ARG A 137 0.43 11.21 -13.43
C ARG A 137 0.20 10.04 -12.48
N HIS A 138 1.13 9.79 -11.55
CA HIS A 138 1.04 8.75 -10.54
C HIS A 138 0.86 9.38 -9.16
N PRO A 139 0.31 8.66 -8.19
CA PRO A 139 0.00 9.20 -6.88
C PRO A 139 1.22 9.62 -6.07
N THR A 140 0.97 10.51 -5.12
CA THR A 140 1.87 10.82 -4.02
C THR A 140 1.28 10.24 -2.75
N ILE A 141 1.98 9.30 -2.15
CA ILE A 141 1.66 8.67 -0.87
C ILE A 141 2.53 9.33 0.18
N LYS A 142 1.92 9.89 1.23
CA LYS A 142 2.66 10.50 2.34
C LYS A 142 3.10 9.44 3.36
N ASP A 143 3.42 9.86 4.57
CA ASP A 143 4.05 9.02 5.59
C ASP A 143 3.03 8.16 6.36
N ASN A 144 3.50 7.02 6.87
CA ASN A 144 2.73 6.10 7.72
C ASN A 144 1.44 5.60 7.06
N VAL A 145 1.45 5.36 5.75
CA VAL A 145 0.29 4.88 4.99
C VAL A 145 0.34 3.36 4.87
N VAL A 146 -0.81 2.72 5.07
CA VAL A 146 -1.01 1.29 4.82
C VAL A 146 -1.93 1.11 3.62
N ILE A 147 -1.50 0.34 2.63
CA ILE A 147 -2.25 0.06 1.41
C ILE A 147 -2.53 -1.43 1.33
N GLY A 148 -3.78 -1.80 1.60
CA GLY A 148 -4.26 -3.18 1.66
C GLY A 148 -4.13 -3.94 0.34
N ALA A 149 -4.18 -5.26 0.43
CA ALA A 149 -4.00 -6.17 -0.68
C ALA A 149 -4.92 -5.84 -1.86
N GLY A 150 -4.35 -5.83 -3.07
CA GLY A 150 -5.11 -5.58 -4.30
C GLY A 150 -5.58 -4.13 -4.52
N ALA A 151 -5.36 -3.19 -3.60
CA ALA A 151 -5.82 -1.82 -3.75
C ALA A 151 -5.16 -1.11 -4.96
N LYS A 152 -5.92 -0.22 -5.61
CA LYS A 152 -5.48 0.57 -6.75
C LYS A 152 -5.57 2.05 -6.42
N VAL A 153 -4.44 2.75 -6.46
CA VAL A 153 -4.36 4.20 -6.27
C VAL A 153 -3.97 4.81 -7.62
N LEU A 154 -4.89 5.55 -8.23
CA LEU A 154 -4.77 5.91 -9.64
C LEU A 154 -4.84 7.42 -9.86
N GLY A 155 -3.91 7.92 -10.65
CA GLY A 155 -3.86 9.32 -11.07
C GLY A 155 -2.90 10.17 -10.25
N ASN A 156 -2.81 11.44 -10.62
CA ASN A 156 -2.04 12.46 -9.90
C ASN A 156 -2.83 12.92 -8.66
N ILE A 157 -2.94 12.07 -7.67
CA ILE A 157 -3.65 12.34 -6.42
C ILE A 157 -2.70 12.26 -5.23
N VAL A 158 -3.11 12.84 -4.11
CA VAL A 158 -2.36 12.82 -2.85
C VAL A 158 -3.10 11.99 -1.82
N VAL A 159 -2.41 11.01 -1.27
CA VAL A 159 -2.84 10.26 -0.08
C VAL A 159 -2.10 10.83 1.12
N GLY A 160 -2.85 11.34 2.08
CA GLY A 160 -2.34 12.02 3.28
C GLY A 160 -1.58 11.10 4.23
N ASN A 161 -1.11 11.68 5.33
CA ASN A 161 -0.40 10.93 6.38
C ASN A 161 -1.37 10.06 7.19
N ASN A 162 -0.85 8.94 7.74
CA ASN A 162 -1.58 8.03 8.63
C ASN A 162 -2.88 7.50 7.98
N VAL A 163 -2.88 7.28 6.66
CA VAL A 163 -4.04 6.78 5.91
C VAL A 163 -4.00 5.26 5.86
N LEU A 164 -5.17 4.65 6.04
CA LEU A 164 -5.41 3.23 5.80
C LEU A 164 -6.28 3.05 4.55
N ILE A 165 -5.75 2.40 3.53
CA ILE A 165 -6.51 2.01 2.33
C ILE A 165 -6.85 0.53 2.44
N GLY A 166 -8.14 0.21 2.48
CA GLY A 166 -8.64 -1.16 2.58
C GLY A 166 -8.31 -2.02 1.37
N ALA A 167 -8.33 -3.33 1.57
CA ALA A 167 -8.08 -4.29 0.50
C ALA A 167 -9.06 -4.09 -0.66
N ASN A 168 -8.54 -4.22 -1.90
CA ASN A 168 -9.27 -4.03 -3.16
C ASN A 168 -9.95 -2.66 -3.35
N ALA A 169 -9.65 -1.65 -2.53
CA ALA A 169 -10.16 -0.31 -2.73
C ALA A 169 -9.58 0.33 -4.01
N VAL A 170 -10.39 1.14 -4.71
CA VAL A 170 -9.95 1.89 -5.91
C VAL A 170 -10.00 3.38 -5.62
N VAL A 171 -8.85 3.97 -5.32
CA VAL A 171 -8.71 5.37 -4.92
C VAL A 171 -8.34 6.21 -6.13
N ILE A 172 -9.22 7.18 -6.46
CA ILE A 172 -9.12 8.04 -7.64
C ILE A 172 -9.26 9.53 -7.31
N ARG A 173 -9.23 9.87 -6.02
CA ARG A 173 -9.31 11.25 -5.50
C ARG A 173 -8.38 11.40 -4.31
N ASP A 174 -8.03 12.64 -4.01
CA ASP A 174 -7.22 12.97 -2.84
C ASP A 174 -7.85 12.43 -1.55
N VAL A 175 -6.98 11.94 -0.66
CA VAL A 175 -7.35 11.41 0.65
C VAL A 175 -6.73 12.29 1.74
N PRO A 176 -7.53 12.87 2.64
CA PRO A 176 -6.99 13.67 3.74
C PRO A 176 -6.22 12.81 4.75
N ASP A 177 -5.39 13.46 5.55
CA ASP A 177 -4.66 12.83 6.65
C ASP A 177 -5.61 12.12 7.62
N ASP A 178 -5.11 11.12 8.34
CA ASP A 178 -5.81 10.37 9.40
C ASP A 178 -7.15 9.75 8.93
N SER A 179 -7.20 9.25 7.70
CA SER A 179 -8.41 8.72 7.07
C SER A 179 -8.32 7.22 6.79
N THR A 180 -9.48 6.58 6.78
CA THR A 180 -9.64 5.20 6.26
C THR A 180 -10.47 5.25 4.98
N VAL A 181 -9.98 4.61 3.91
CA VAL A 181 -10.64 4.56 2.59
C VAL A 181 -10.96 3.12 2.23
N VAL A 182 -12.21 2.87 1.82
CA VAL A 182 -12.66 1.54 1.39
C VAL A 182 -13.57 1.63 0.15
N GLY A 183 -13.71 0.52 -0.56
CA GLY A 183 -14.69 0.33 -1.64
C GLY A 183 -14.22 0.74 -3.04
N VAL A 184 -15.13 0.56 -4.01
CA VAL A 184 -14.92 0.84 -5.44
C VAL A 184 -16.12 1.64 -5.95
N PRO A 185 -15.95 2.93 -6.28
CA PRO A 185 -14.79 3.79 -6.00
C PRO A 185 -14.56 4.02 -4.50
N GLY A 186 -13.29 4.22 -4.14
CA GLY A 186 -12.87 4.41 -2.75
C GLY A 186 -13.54 5.64 -2.10
N ARG A 187 -14.11 5.44 -0.92
CA ARG A 187 -14.75 6.48 -0.10
C ARG A 187 -14.09 6.56 1.26
N VAL A 188 -13.97 7.76 1.79
CA VAL A 188 -13.50 7.97 3.17
C VAL A 188 -14.59 7.48 4.13
N ALA A 189 -14.34 6.34 4.77
CA ALA A 189 -15.27 5.71 5.71
C ALA A 189 -15.13 6.26 7.13
N LYS A 190 -13.93 6.75 7.51
CA LYS A 190 -13.64 7.30 8.83
C LYS A 190 -12.60 8.41 8.70
N LYS A 191 -12.86 9.57 9.30
CA LYS A 191 -11.87 10.62 9.60
C LYS A 191 -11.52 10.50 11.09
N ARG A 192 -10.22 10.40 11.42
CA ARG A 192 -9.65 10.10 12.73
C ARG A 192 -9.97 8.68 13.21
N GLY A 193 -9.13 7.74 12.84
CA GLY A 193 -8.99 6.49 13.59
C GLY A 193 -8.55 6.80 15.02
N GLN A 194 -9.00 6.02 16.01
CA GLN A 194 -8.33 6.00 17.30
C GLN A 194 -6.85 5.70 17.03
N ARG A 195 -5.96 6.60 17.46
CA ARG A 195 -4.53 6.32 17.48
C ARG A 195 -4.35 5.03 18.27
N ILE A 196 -3.86 3.98 17.62
CA ILE A 196 -3.35 2.81 18.33
C ILE A 196 -2.03 3.29 18.95
N PRO A 197 -1.91 3.35 20.27
CA PRO A 197 -0.66 3.75 20.89
C PRO A 197 0.45 2.82 20.42
N GLY A 198 1.44 3.34 19.70
CA GLY A 198 2.69 2.65 19.40
C GLY A 198 2.75 1.77 18.15
N GLY A 199 1.76 1.75 17.25
CA GLY A 199 1.83 0.87 16.09
C GLY A 199 1.10 1.38 14.83
N ILE A 200 1.57 0.93 13.65
CA ILE A 200 0.86 1.06 12.39
C ILE A 200 -0.31 0.05 12.42
N ASN A 201 -1.54 0.49 12.14
CA ASN A 201 -2.67 -0.42 12.02
C ASN A 201 -2.56 -1.22 10.70
N LEU A 202 -2.21 -2.49 10.80
CA LEU A 202 -2.13 -3.41 9.66
C LEU A 202 -3.46 -4.13 9.37
N ASP A 203 -4.50 -3.95 10.20
CA ASP A 203 -5.82 -4.52 9.96
C ASP A 203 -6.53 -3.75 8.84
N HIS A 204 -6.43 -4.28 7.64
CA HIS A 204 -7.06 -3.76 6.42
C HIS A 204 -8.32 -4.54 6.03
N THR A 205 -8.84 -5.39 6.92
CA THR A 205 -10.01 -6.27 6.69
C THR A 205 -11.21 -5.89 7.54
N ALA A 206 -11.02 -5.55 8.81
CA ALA A 206 -12.11 -5.14 9.72
C ALA A 206 -12.40 -3.64 9.57
N LEU A 207 -12.86 -3.24 8.39
CA LEU A 207 -13.12 -1.84 8.04
C LEU A 207 -14.63 -1.55 7.96
N PRO A 208 -15.08 -0.33 8.32
CA PRO A 208 -16.48 0.04 8.22
C PRO A 208 -16.93 0.03 6.75
N ASP A 209 -18.10 -0.53 6.48
CA ASP A 209 -18.72 -0.51 5.15
C ASP A 209 -19.55 0.77 4.98
N PRO A 210 -19.13 1.74 4.13
CA PRO A 210 -19.86 2.98 3.94
C PRO A 210 -21.20 2.78 3.20
N ILE A 211 -21.33 1.69 2.42
CA ILE A 211 -22.56 1.38 1.71
C ILE A 211 -23.58 0.82 2.69
N GLN A 212 -23.17 -0.10 3.54
CA GLN A 212 -24.03 -0.62 4.60
C GLN A 212 -24.52 0.48 5.52
N GLN A 213 -23.63 1.38 5.97
CA GLN A 213 -24.02 2.53 6.81
C GLN A 213 -24.96 3.50 6.10
N ALA A 214 -24.85 3.66 4.78
CA ALA A 214 -25.78 4.47 4.01
C ALA A 214 -27.15 3.79 3.88
N LEU A 215 -27.18 2.47 3.65
CA LEU A 215 -28.40 1.68 3.59
C LEU A 215 -29.13 1.67 4.92
N GLU A 216 -28.42 1.49 6.03
CA GLU A 216 -29.00 1.55 7.39
C GLU A 216 -29.65 2.92 7.68
N ARG A 217 -28.99 4.01 7.23
CA ARG A 217 -29.58 5.35 7.37
C ARG A 217 -30.84 5.54 6.52
N LEU A 218 -30.80 5.09 5.27
CA LEU A 218 -31.97 5.14 4.38
C LEU A 218 -33.11 4.29 4.92
N GLN A 219 -32.82 3.13 5.47
CA GLN A 219 -33.86 2.30 6.10
C GLN A 219 -34.50 3.02 7.28
N HIS A 220 -33.70 3.61 8.14
CA HIS A 220 -34.23 4.39 9.28
C HIS A 220 -35.07 5.58 8.83
N GLU A 221 -34.70 6.29 7.73
CA GLU A 221 -35.50 7.36 7.18
C GLU A 221 -36.82 6.85 6.59
N ILE A 222 -36.81 5.67 5.93
CA ILE A 222 -38.03 5.03 5.41
C ILE A 222 -38.95 4.64 6.57
N ASP A 223 -38.45 3.99 7.60
CA ASP A 223 -39.22 3.59 8.78
C ASP A 223 -39.87 4.82 9.45
N HIS A 224 -39.13 5.93 9.55
CA HIS A 224 -39.66 7.18 10.11
C HIS A 224 -40.80 7.77 9.25
N ILE A 225 -40.68 7.74 7.91
CA ILE A 225 -41.72 8.22 7.01
C ILE A 225 -42.95 7.31 7.07
N GLU A 226 -42.78 6.01 7.19
CA GLU A 226 -43.89 5.06 7.34
C GLU A 226 -44.66 5.31 8.64
N ASP A 227 -43.96 5.56 9.75
CA ASP A 227 -44.57 5.93 11.03
C ASP A 227 -45.38 7.23 10.95
N GLU A 228 -44.80 8.30 10.35
CA GLU A 228 -45.50 9.56 10.13
C GLU A 228 -46.76 9.42 9.26
N LEU A 229 -46.70 8.63 8.20
CA LEU A 229 -47.85 8.36 7.34
C LEU A 229 -48.93 7.56 8.07
N GLY A 230 -48.54 6.59 8.91
CA GLY A 230 -49.46 5.84 9.77
C GLY A 230 -50.22 6.75 10.72
N GLU A 231 -49.53 7.65 11.43
CA GLU A 231 -50.15 8.65 12.31
C GLU A 231 -51.07 9.61 11.56
N TYR A 232 -50.69 10.03 10.33
CA TYR A 232 -51.53 10.89 9.50
C TYR A 232 -52.86 10.22 9.13
N HIS A 233 -52.82 8.94 8.71
CA HIS A 233 -54.00 8.18 8.34
C HIS A 233 -54.92 7.93 9.53
N GLU A 234 -54.39 7.59 10.73
CA GLU A 234 -55.17 7.45 11.93
C GLU A 234 -55.82 8.78 12.38
N GLY A 235 -55.15 9.90 12.17
CA GLY A 235 -55.68 11.24 12.47
C GLY A 235 -56.82 11.64 11.55
N GLN A 236 -56.78 11.24 10.27
CA GLN A 236 -57.86 11.47 9.29
C GLN A 236 -59.09 10.61 9.62
N ASP A 237 -58.91 9.31 9.89
CA ASP A 237 -60.01 8.41 10.26
C ASP A 237 -60.78 8.83 11.54
N LYS A 238 -60.06 9.46 12.50
CA LYS A 238 -60.68 10.00 13.72
C LYS A 238 -61.53 11.26 13.43
N LYS A 239 -61.13 12.07 12.43
CA LYS A 239 -61.88 13.30 12.03
C LYS A 239 -63.11 12.98 11.22
N GLU A 240 -63.15 11.90 10.42
CA GLU A 240 -64.31 11.50 9.65
C GLU A 240 -65.40 10.78 10.49
N LYS A 241 -65.02 10.27 11.68
CA LYS A 241 -65.94 9.58 12.63
C LYS A 241 -66.53 10.51 13.72
N SER A 242 -66.13 11.77 13.78
CA SER A 242 -66.68 12.77 14.72
C SER A 242 -67.60 13.76 14.03
#